data_627d3c1cc446f7ab52289e718367ca96
#
_entry.id   627d3c1cc446f7ab52289e718367ca96
#
_cell.length_a   1.000
_cell.length_b   1.000
_cell.length_c   1.000
_cell.angle_alpha   90.00
_cell.angle_beta   90.00
_cell.angle_gamma   90.00
#
_symmetry.space_group_name_H-M   'P 1'
#
loop_
_entity.id
_entity.type
_entity.pdbx_description
1 polymer ?
#
loop_
_entity_poly.entity_id
_entity_poly.type
_entity_poly.pdbx_seq_one_letter_code
_entity_poly.pdbx_strand_id
1 'polypeptide(L)'
;MQTWHPSNPVERRLMAVHEDWLCFRSNSGASLLYWQANEADLRMVEIYVQRQRTLSNAVLRLTSRFDHAEQYARALAQEVIAFYKANCEGALANGIAADWQALEPQGETPTAYLLTLTRSLLQHHPDVFPELVLMLEPGQVSKPGAFERWLNELLDGIQRDAWQADRVRFVLIGTDADAFAWLRQRKPEHMVVVHGRYGMETLPRELLAESDQRGPQGDFQRLFVELSETLTHCDVVRLESVRAEALAITSEQGWFDQSVTVHLVAGAAYLKWNEPDQALAAYEQATQAALQAVNAGHPAGNKLAVNSLFGEASVHWMQGKYARAAERYEQAASFAQAEQDGLPGVEAWRMVGECMHQLRRQEDALNANFRALDAGLWIDPALRANSNVQHVAQQALGRVGVLHRQRSELTARLRALYGENWPETIKPLPPEAITAHIEAGSLRNQA
;
A
#
# COMPACT_ATOMS: atom_id res chain seq x y z
N MET A 1 27.71 4.19 -21.47
CA MET A 1 27.14 4.02 -20.11
C MET A 1 27.72 5.15 -19.26
N GLN A 2 26.90 6.08 -18.79
CA GLN A 2 27.34 7.01 -17.75
C GLN A 2 27.57 6.19 -16.49
N THR A 3 28.79 6.18 -15.96
CA THR A 3 29.11 5.57 -14.68
C THR A 3 28.39 6.36 -13.59
N TRP A 4 27.34 5.78 -13.05
CA TRP A 4 26.65 6.35 -11.91
C TRP A 4 27.52 6.22 -10.67
N HIS A 5 27.93 7.34 -10.09
CA HIS A 5 28.69 7.38 -8.86
C HIS A 5 27.74 7.75 -7.72
N PRO A 6 27.40 6.81 -6.83
CA PRO A 6 26.48 7.06 -5.73
C PRO A 6 27.09 8.06 -4.74
N SER A 7 26.33 9.12 -4.45
CA SER A 7 26.77 10.23 -3.59
C SER A 7 26.32 10.06 -2.13
N ASN A 8 25.38 9.17 -1.86
CA ASN A 8 24.80 8.97 -0.53
C ASN A 8 24.42 7.48 -0.29
N PRO A 9 24.10 7.09 0.97
CA PRO A 9 23.76 5.71 1.30
C PRO A 9 22.56 5.14 0.53
N VAL A 10 21.55 5.98 0.20
CA VAL A 10 20.38 5.55 -0.57
C VAL A 10 20.78 5.16 -1.99
N GLU A 11 21.58 6.00 -2.63
CA GLU A 11 22.05 5.75 -4.00
C GLU A 11 22.95 4.52 -4.08
N ARG A 12 23.79 4.27 -3.06
CA ARG A 12 24.60 3.03 -2.98
C ARG A 12 23.72 1.78 -2.97
N ARG A 13 22.63 1.80 -2.21
CA ARG A 13 21.68 0.67 -2.16
C ARG A 13 20.94 0.49 -3.46
N LEU A 14 20.45 1.60 -4.05
CA LEU A 14 19.79 1.55 -5.36
C LEU A 14 20.73 1.04 -6.46
N MET A 15 22.01 1.35 -6.38
CA MET A 15 22.99 0.82 -7.32
C MET A 15 23.15 -0.71 -7.17
N ALA A 16 23.20 -1.24 -5.95
CA ALA A 16 23.25 -2.68 -5.73
C ALA A 16 21.99 -3.39 -6.27
N VAL A 17 20.79 -2.82 -6.04
CA VAL A 17 19.54 -3.33 -6.63
C VAL A 17 19.62 -3.29 -8.17
N HIS A 18 20.17 -2.21 -8.73
CA HIS A 18 20.32 -2.07 -10.18
C HIS A 18 21.30 -3.10 -10.77
N GLU A 19 22.39 -3.40 -10.10
CA GLU A 19 23.35 -4.42 -10.50
C GLU A 19 22.70 -5.81 -10.54
N ASP A 20 21.93 -6.17 -9.52
CA ASP A 20 21.19 -7.43 -9.48
C ASP A 20 20.15 -7.52 -10.63
N TRP A 21 19.47 -6.43 -10.91
CA TRP A 21 18.54 -6.33 -12.04
C TRP A 21 19.22 -6.51 -13.38
N LEU A 22 20.36 -5.86 -13.60
CA LEU A 22 21.15 -5.99 -14.83
C LEU A 22 21.72 -7.40 -14.99
N CYS A 23 22.15 -8.03 -13.90
CA CYS A 23 22.61 -9.41 -13.89
C CYS A 23 21.51 -10.38 -14.37
N PHE A 24 20.29 -10.25 -13.85
CA PHE A 24 19.15 -11.02 -14.33
C PHE A 24 18.85 -10.77 -15.81
N ARG A 25 18.79 -9.50 -16.22
CA ARG A 25 18.48 -9.16 -17.62
C ARG A 25 19.54 -9.60 -18.61
N SER A 26 20.79 -9.63 -18.24
CA SER A 26 21.89 -10.10 -19.10
C SER A 26 21.91 -11.62 -19.26
N ASN A 27 21.17 -12.36 -18.43
CA ASN A 27 21.04 -13.81 -18.53
C ASN A 27 19.96 -14.17 -19.54
N SER A 28 20.36 -14.50 -20.78
CA SER A 28 19.43 -14.83 -21.89
C SER A 28 18.63 -16.10 -21.66
N GLY A 29 19.07 -17.03 -20.81
CA GLY A 29 18.32 -18.25 -20.47
C GLY A 29 17.23 -18.02 -19.41
N ALA A 30 17.33 -16.96 -18.61
CA ALA A 30 16.46 -16.73 -17.47
C ALA A 30 15.16 -16.03 -17.89
N SER A 31 14.04 -16.72 -17.72
CA SER A 31 12.70 -16.19 -17.98
C SER A 31 11.96 -15.78 -16.70
N LEU A 32 12.39 -16.26 -15.52
CA LEU A 32 11.78 -15.96 -14.22
C LEU A 32 12.83 -15.50 -13.22
N LEU A 33 12.59 -14.34 -12.62
CA LEU A 33 13.30 -13.87 -11.44
C LEU A 33 12.43 -14.05 -10.20
N TYR A 34 12.95 -14.75 -9.21
CA TYR A 34 12.45 -14.63 -7.84
C TYR A 34 13.42 -13.74 -7.05
N TRP A 35 12.93 -12.58 -6.67
CA TRP A 35 13.70 -11.61 -5.90
C TRP A 35 13.32 -11.73 -4.42
N GLN A 36 14.12 -12.49 -3.70
CA GLN A 36 13.95 -12.64 -2.26
C GLN A 36 14.61 -11.44 -1.55
N ALA A 37 13.85 -10.73 -0.75
CA ALA A 37 14.34 -9.63 0.08
C ALA A 37 13.78 -9.76 1.50
N ASN A 38 14.48 -9.19 2.49
CA ASN A 38 13.91 -9.06 3.83
C ASN A 38 12.80 -7.99 3.83
N GLU A 39 12.01 -7.91 4.91
CA GLU A 39 10.89 -6.97 5.00
C GLU A 39 11.32 -5.50 4.82
N ALA A 40 12.50 -5.12 5.32
CA ALA A 40 13.01 -3.75 5.22
C ALA A 40 13.40 -3.39 3.77
N ASP A 41 13.98 -4.34 3.04
CA ASP A 41 14.46 -4.15 1.67
C ASP A 41 13.33 -4.32 0.63
N LEU A 42 12.26 -5.07 0.97
CA LEU A 42 11.17 -5.46 0.07
C LEU A 42 10.60 -4.26 -0.68
N ARG A 43 10.23 -3.22 0.06
CA ARG A 43 9.61 -2.02 -0.51
C ARG A 43 10.52 -1.29 -1.51
N MET A 44 11.82 -1.26 -1.26
CA MET A 44 12.78 -0.65 -2.19
C MET A 44 12.85 -1.45 -3.49
N VAL A 45 12.90 -2.78 -3.42
CA VAL A 45 12.91 -3.66 -4.60
C VAL A 45 11.64 -3.49 -5.42
N GLU A 46 10.47 -3.49 -4.78
CA GLU A 46 9.17 -3.26 -5.45
C GLU A 46 9.14 -1.91 -6.19
N ILE A 47 9.51 -0.84 -5.49
CA ILE A 47 9.56 0.51 -6.10
C ILE A 47 10.56 0.54 -7.24
N TYR A 48 11.73 -0.09 -7.07
CA TYR A 48 12.75 -0.15 -8.11
C TYR A 48 12.21 -0.81 -9.37
N VAL A 49 11.61 -2.01 -9.27
CA VAL A 49 11.06 -2.73 -10.42
C VAL A 49 9.93 -1.92 -11.08
N GLN A 50 9.04 -1.33 -10.30
CA GLN A 50 7.95 -0.49 -10.82
C GLN A 50 8.48 0.75 -11.57
N ARG A 51 9.60 1.33 -11.13
CA ARG A 51 10.23 2.49 -11.78
C ARG A 51 10.89 2.14 -13.12
N GLN A 52 11.23 0.89 -13.37
CA GLN A 52 11.81 0.47 -14.65
C GLN A 52 10.89 0.78 -15.83
N ARG A 53 9.56 0.81 -15.66
CA ARG A 53 8.61 1.20 -16.73
C ARG A 53 8.82 2.63 -17.25
N THR A 54 9.56 3.50 -16.55
CA THR A 54 9.86 4.87 -17.01
C THR A 54 11.18 4.97 -17.78
N LEU A 55 11.97 3.89 -17.84
CA LEU A 55 13.31 3.84 -18.39
C LEU A 55 13.41 3.03 -19.69
N SER A 56 12.41 3.07 -20.54
CA SER A 56 12.33 2.34 -21.83
C SER A 56 12.09 0.81 -21.69
N ASN A 57 11.76 0.33 -20.51
CA ASN A 57 11.40 -1.07 -20.30
C ASN A 57 9.92 -1.18 -19.99
N ALA A 58 9.21 -2.06 -20.68
CA ALA A 58 7.81 -2.32 -20.37
C ALA A 58 7.73 -3.29 -19.18
N VAL A 59 7.52 -2.75 -17.98
CA VAL A 59 7.19 -3.54 -16.79
C VAL A 59 5.71 -3.40 -16.50
N LEU A 60 4.98 -4.50 -16.57
CA LEU A 60 3.56 -4.59 -16.21
C LEU A 60 3.43 -5.26 -14.85
N ARG A 61 2.78 -4.56 -13.92
CA ARG A 61 2.40 -5.10 -12.63
C ARG A 61 1.05 -5.77 -12.77
N LEU A 62 0.97 -7.07 -12.48
CA LEU A 62 -0.22 -7.90 -12.57
C LEU A 62 -0.60 -8.34 -11.14
N THR A 63 -1.79 -7.96 -10.70
CA THR A 63 -2.21 -8.02 -9.28
C THR A 63 -3.33 -9.03 -9.01
N SER A 64 -3.73 -9.80 -10.01
CA SER A 64 -4.74 -10.84 -9.84
C SER A 64 -4.31 -11.88 -8.82
N ARG A 65 -5.27 -12.33 -7.98
CA ARG A 65 -5.02 -13.36 -6.97
C ARG A 65 -4.98 -14.75 -7.58
N PHE A 66 -4.09 -15.59 -7.05
CA PHE A 66 -3.98 -16.99 -7.45
C PHE A 66 -4.88 -17.88 -6.61
N ASP A 67 -6.00 -18.32 -7.15
CA ASP A 67 -6.85 -19.36 -6.58
C ASP A 67 -6.73 -20.68 -7.37
N HIS A 68 -6.82 -20.60 -8.70
CA HIS A 68 -6.69 -21.72 -9.63
C HIS A 68 -5.91 -21.29 -10.87
N ALA A 69 -5.07 -22.19 -11.40
CA ALA A 69 -4.17 -21.93 -12.53
C ALA A 69 -4.87 -21.32 -13.76
N GLU A 70 -5.97 -21.92 -14.23
CA GLU A 70 -6.69 -21.45 -15.40
C GLU A 70 -7.35 -20.08 -15.19
N GLN A 71 -7.97 -19.87 -14.04
CA GLN A 71 -8.62 -18.60 -13.71
C GLN A 71 -7.58 -17.50 -13.58
N TYR A 72 -6.45 -17.80 -12.96
CA TYR A 72 -5.34 -16.88 -12.80
C TYR A 72 -4.76 -16.45 -14.14
N ALA A 73 -4.44 -17.40 -15.03
CA ALA A 73 -3.92 -17.09 -16.36
C ALA A 73 -4.89 -16.24 -17.19
N ARG A 74 -6.21 -16.50 -17.10
CA ARG A 74 -7.24 -15.65 -17.77
C ARG A 74 -7.26 -14.25 -17.17
N ALA A 75 -7.17 -14.11 -15.85
CA ALA A 75 -7.17 -12.82 -15.19
C ALA A 75 -5.92 -12.00 -15.57
N LEU A 76 -4.74 -12.62 -15.60
CA LEU A 76 -3.52 -11.96 -16.08
C LEU A 76 -3.63 -11.49 -17.53
N ALA A 77 -4.20 -12.31 -18.43
CA ALA A 77 -4.44 -11.91 -19.82
C ALA A 77 -5.36 -10.69 -19.91
N GLN A 78 -6.42 -10.66 -19.08
CA GLN A 78 -7.33 -9.49 -19.01
C GLN A 78 -6.63 -8.24 -18.47
N GLU A 79 -5.74 -8.37 -17.49
CA GLU A 79 -4.93 -7.26 -16.99
C GLU A 79 -4.01 -6.69 -18.07
N VAL A 80 -3.36 -7.52 -18.87
CA VAL A 80 -2.53 -7.08 -20.02
C VAL A 80 -3.36 -6.28 -21.02
N ILE A 81 -4.56 -6.77 -21.37
CA ILE A 81 -5.48 -6.08 -22.28
C ILE A 81 -5.95 -4.75 -21.68
N ALA A 82 -6.34 -4.75 -20.41
CA ALA A 82 -6.80 -3.56 -19.70
C ALA A 82 -5.69 -2.49 -19.61
N PHE A 83 -4.46 -2.93 -19.31
CA PHE A 83 -3.29 -2.06 -19.29
C PHE A 83 -3.07 -1.38 -20.64
N TYR A 84 -3.11 -2.13 -21.74
CA TYR A 84 -2.95 -1.58 -23.08
C TYR A 84 -4.03 -0.52 -23.35
N LYS A 85 -5.30 -0.87 -23.17
CA LYS A 85 -6.43 0.03 -23.39
C LYS A 85 -6.35 1.32 -22.57
N ALA A 86 -5.93 1.21 -21.31
CA ALA A 86 -5.80 2.38 -20.42
C ALA A 86 -4.69 3.36 -20.83
N ASN A 87 -3.71 2.90 -21.62
CA ASN A 87 -2.59 3.73 -22.07
C ASN A 87 -2.69 4.19 -23.52
N CYS A 88 -3.74 3.79 -24.28
CA CYS A 88 -3.91 4.15 -25.68
C CYS A 88 -3.95 5.66 -25.92
N GLU A 89 -4.73 6.41 -25.14
CA GLU A 89 -4.83 7.86 -25.29
C GLU A 89 -3.50 8.58 -25.09
N GLY A 90 -2.76 8.17 -24.02
CA GLY A 90 -1.44 8.71 -23.74
C GLY A 90 -0.40 8.34 -24.80
N ALA A 91 -0.47 7.14 -25.38
CA ALA A 91 0.39 6.72 -26.49
C ALA A 91 0.13 7.56 -27.74
N LEU A 92 -1.13 7.74 -28.12
CA LEU A 92 -1.54 8.56 -29.27
C LEU A 92 -1.10 10.03 -29.10
N ALA A 93 -1.23 10.59 -27.90
CA ALA A 93 -0.78 11.94 -27.59
C ALA A 93 0.75 12.11 -27.77
N ASN A 94 1.52 11.03 -27.66
CA ASN A 94 2.96 10.99 -27.87
C ASN A 94 3.37 10.49 -29.27
N GLY A 95 2.42 10.38 -30.20
CA GLY A 95 2.67 9.97 -31.57
C GLY A 95 2.95 8.47 -31.77
N ILE A 96 2.61 7.64 -30.78
CA ILE A 96 2.73 6.19 -30.83
C ILE A 96 1.40 5.61 -31.30
N ALA A 97 1.41 4.79 -32.35
CA ALA A 97 0.21 4.08 -32.79
C ALA A 97 -0.31 3.17 -31.67
N ALA A 98 -1.61 3.22 -31.40
CA ALA A 98 -2.25 2.44 -30.33
C ALA A 98 -3.43 1.65 -30.91
N ASP A 99 -3.14 0.84 -31.94
CA ASP A 99 -4.10 0.12 -32.76
C ASP A 99 -4.04 -1.42 -32.59
N TRP A 100 -3.25 -1.91 -31.63
CA TRP A 100 -3.23 -3.34 -31.34
C TRP A 100 -4.59 -3.80 -30.80
N GLN A 101 -5.03 -4.93 -31.33
CA GLN A 101 -6.24 -5.63 -30.91
C GLN A 101 -5.87 -6.99 -30.31
N ALA A 102 -6.38 -7.26 -29.12
CA ALA A 102 -6.18 -8.53 -28.46
C ALA A 102 -6.77 -9.68 -29.31
N LEU A 103 -6.00 -10.73 -29.47
CA LEU A 103 -6.46 -11.94 -30.16
C LEU A 103 -7.55 -12.62 -29.32
N GLU A 104 -8.57 -13.16 -30.00
CA GLU A 104 -9.55 -14.03 -29.36
C GLU A 104 -8.97 -15.42 -29.10
N PRO A 105 -9.30 -16.07 -27.94
CA PRO A 105 -8.85 -17.43 -27.65
C PRO A 105 -9.30 -18.44 -28.76
N GLN A 106 -8.38 -19.26 -29.24
CA GLN A 106 -8.62 -20.25 -30.29
C GLN A 106 -8.80 -21.68 -29.74
N GLY A 107 -9.14 -21.79 -28.42
CA GLY A 107 -9.33 -23.10 -27.76
C GLY A 107 -8.08 -23.65 -27.06
N GLU A 108 -6.98 -22.88 -27.03
CA GLU A 108 -5.78 -23.19 -26.25
C GLU A 108 -6.02 -23.05 -24.73
N THR A 109 -5.08 -23.60 -23.95
CA THR A 109 -5.14 -23.40 -22.48
C THR A 109 -5.00 -21.92 -22.12
N PRO A 110 -5.57 -21.45 -21.01
CA PRO A 110 -5.45 -20.05 -20.59
C PRO A 110 -4.00 -19.58 -20.43
N THR A 111 -3.09 -20.45 -19.99
CA THR A 111 -1.66 -20.15 -19.91
C THR A 111 -1.05 -19.96 -21.32
N ALA A 112 -1.39 -20.81 -22.28
CA ALA A 112 -0.95 -20.67 -23.67
C ALA A 112 -1.52 -19.40 -24.31
N TYR A 113 -2.79 -19.08 -24.04
CA TYR A 113 -3.41 -17.83 -24.49
C TYR A 113 -2.69 -16.59 -23.95
N LEU A 114 -2.33 -16.56 -22.65
CA LEU A 114 -1.54 -15.45 -22.07
C LEU A 114 -0.22 -15.25 -22.83
N LEU A 115 0.48 -16.34 -23.16
CA LEU A 115 1.73 -16.29 -23.93
C LEU A 115 1.49 -15.82 -25.38
N THR A 116 0.46 -16.32 -26.06
CA THR A 116 0.07 -15.89 -27.41
C THR A 116 -0.28 -14.40 -27.43
N LEU A 117 -1.00 -13.92 -26.41
CA LEU A 117 -1.40 -12.53 -26.28
C LEU A 117 -0.17 -11.61 -26.09
N THR A 118 0.74 -11.95 -25.18
CA THR A 118 1.97 -11.19 -24.95
C THR A 118 2.87 -11.17 -26.18
N ARG A 119 2.96 -12.28 -26.89
CA ARG A 119 3.67 -12.35 -28.17
C ARG A 119 3.07 -11.42 -29.21
N SER A 120 1.74 -11.46 -29.39
CA SER A 120 1.03 -10.58 -30.33
C SER A 120 1.27 -9.10 -30.02
N LEU A 121 1.21 -8.71 -28.76
CA LEU A 121 1.50 -7.33 -28.34
C LEU A 121 2.92 -6.90 -28.72
N LEU A 122 3.92 -7.72 -28.41
CA LEU A 122 5.32 -7.45 -28.71
C LEU A 122 5.62 -7.41 -30.23
N GLN A 123 4.97 -8.28 -30.99
CA GLN A 123 5.12 -8.29 -32.46
C GLN A 123 4.46 -7.08 -33.13
N HIS A 124 3.37 -6.57 -32.52
CA HIS A 124 2.67 -5.39 -33.06
C HIS A 124 3.44 -4.08 -32.77
N HIS A 125 4.11 -4.00 -31.62
CA HIS A 125 4.85 -2.80 -31.21
C HIS A 125 6.32 -3.08 -30.87
N PRO A 126 7.12 -3.61 -31.81
CA PRO A 126 8.50 -4.03 -31.53
C PRO A 126 9.42 -2.90 -31.10
N ASP A 127 9.18 -1.70 -31.58
CA ASP A 127 9.98 -0.50 -31.25
C ASP A 127 9.59 0.10 -29.89
N VAL A 128 8.34 -0.13 -29.44
CA VAL A 128 7.83 0.37 -28.15
C VAL A 128 8.13 -0.64 -27.03
N PHE A 129 8.00 -1.92 -27.33
CA PHE A 129 8.20 -3.01 -26.38
C PHE A 129 9.30 -3.97 -26.89
N PRO A 130 10.56 -3.57 -26.84
CA PRO A 130 11.65 -4.49 -27.22
C PRO A 130 11.70 -5.71 -26.29
N GLU A 131 11.27 -5.54 -25.05
CA GLU A 131 11.18 -6.54 -23.99
C GLU A 131 9.98 -6.24 -23.09
N LEU A 132 9.31 -7.27 -22.59
CA LEU A 132 8.19 -7.17 -21.67
C LEU A 132 8.50 -7.89 -20.36
N VAL A 133 8.43 -7.21 -19.27
CA VAL A 133 8.56 -7.78 -17.93
C VAL A 133 7.19 -7.80 -17.25
N LEU A 134 6.74 -8.97 -16.83
CA LEU A 134 5.51 -9.18 -16.10
C LEU A 134 5.83 -9.41 -14.61
N MET A 135 5.58 -8.42 -13.79
CA MET A 135 5.70 -8.53 -12.33
C MET A 135 4.40 -9.14 -11.79
N LEU A 136 4.52 -10.34 -11.26
CA LEU A 136 3.38 -11.11 -10.75
C LEU A 136 3.20 -10.86 -9.25
N GLU A 137 2.01 -10.45 -8.85
CA GLU A 137 1.62 -10.28 -7.44
C GLU A 137 0.39 -11.17 -7.15
N PRO A 138 0.59 -12.48 -6.94
CA PRO A 138 -0.50 -13.44 -6.82
C PRO A 138 -1.31 -13.28 -5.51
N GLY A 139 -0.92 -12.35 -4.63
CA GLY A 139 -1.49 -12.20 -3.30
C GLY A 139 -1.14 -13.38 -2.39
N GLN A 140 -1.98 -13.65 -1.40
CA GLN A 140 -1.78 -14.80 -0.52
C GLN A 140 -2.16 -16.10 -1.26
N VAL A 141 -1.15 -16.89 -1.61
CA VAL A 141 -1.33 -18.17 -2.32
C VAL A 141 -1.70 -19.26 -1.33
N SER A 142 -2.95 -19.71 -1.35
CA SER A 142 -3.45 -20.77 -0.45
C SER A 142 -2.89 -22.17 -0.77
N LYS A 143 -2.43 -22.40 -2.02
CA LYS A 143 -1.90 -23.66 -2.51
C LYS A 143 -0.56 -23.46 -3.23
N PRO A 144 0.57 -23.28 -2.51
CA PRO A 144 1.87 -23.00 -3.12
C PRO A 144 2.29 -24.00 -4.21
N GLY A 145 2.12 -25.29 -3.96
CA GLY A 145 2.47 -26.31 -4.94
C GLY A 145 1.62 -26.29 -6.23
N ALA A 146 0.40 -25.72 -6.22
CA ALA A 146 -0.38 -25.52 -7.44
C ALA A 146 0.15 -24.31 -8.23
N PHE A 147 0.57 -23.27 -7.52
CA PHE A 147 1.19 -22.09 -8.13
C PHE A 147 2.54 -22.43 -8.78
N GLU A 148 3.39 -23.20 -8.09
CA GLU A 148 4.65 -23.68 -8.68
C GLU A 148 4.46 -24.53 -9.94
N ARG A 149 3.46 -25.43 -9.96
CA ARG A 149 3.13 -26.21 -11.16
C ARG A 149 2.68 -25.33 -12.31
N TRP A 150 1.87 -24.32 -12.02
CA TRP A 150 1.48 -23.34 -13.04
C TRP A 150 2.67 -22.53 -13.56
N LEU A 151 3.58 -22.08 -12.69
CA LEU A 151 4.83 -21.42 -13.12
C LEU A 151 5.68 -22.35 -13.99
N ASN A 152 5.78 -23.64 -13.65
CA ASN A 152 6.49 -24.60 -14.49
C ASN A 152 5.85 -24.73 -15.88
N GLU A 153 4.51 -24.80 -15.96
CA GLU A 153 3.78 -24.83 -17.24
C GLU A 153 4.03 -23.55 -18.06
N LEU A 154 4.00 -22.39 -17.41
CA LEU A 154 4.29 -21.10 -18.01
C LEU A 154 5.71 -21.06 -18.60
N LEU A 155 6.72 -21.51 -17.84
CA LEU A 155 8.11 -21.57 -18.29
C LEU A 155 8.29 -22.58 -19.43
N ASP A 156 7.65 -23.75 -19.37
CA ASP A 156 7.64 -24.71 -20.47
C ASP A 156 7.00 -24.10 -21.72
N GLY A 157 5.94 -23.34 -21.58
CA GLY A 157 5.26 -22.67 -22.68
C GLY A 157 6.16 -21.64 -23.37
N ILE A 158 6.80 -20.74 -22.60
CA ILE A 158 7.64 -19.69 -23.16
C ILE A 158 8.90 -20.23 -23.83
N GLN A 159 9.49 -21.31 -23.32
CA GLN A 159 10.69 -21.92 -23.87
C GLN A 159 10.47 -22.62 -25.21
N ARG A 160 9.22 -22.92 -25.58
CA ARG A 160 8.89 -23.46 -26.91
C ARG A 160 9.07 -22.47 -28.05
N ASP A 161 9.14 -21.16 -27.70
CA ASP A 161 9.31 -20.08 -28.67
C ASP A 161 10.54 -19.24 -28.28
N ALA A 162 11.68 -19.52 -28.91
CA ALA A 162 12.94 -18.83 -28.63
C ALA A 162 12.83 -17.29 -28.79
N TRP A 163 12.04 -16.84 -29.78
CA TRP A 163 11.84 -15.40 -29.98
C TRP A 163 11.14 -14.74 -28.77
N GLN A 164 10.14 -15.42 -28.19
CA GLN A 164 9.40 -14.93 -27.03
C GLN A 164 10.22 -15.10 -25.74
N ALA A 165 10.97 -16.21 -25.61
CA ALA A 165 11.81 -16.48 -24.44
C ALA A 165 12.87 -15.40 -24.21
N ASP A 166 13.36 -14.76 -25.27
CA ASP A 166 14.31 -13.67 -25.19
C ASP A 166 13.68 -12.32 -24.80
N ARG A 167 12.36 -12.19 -24.91
CA ARG A 167 11.65 -10.89 -24.82
C ARG A 167 10.62 -10.79 -23.68
N VAL A 168 10.14 -11.91 -23.17
CA VAL A 168 9.18 -11.94 -22.07
C VAL A 168 9.82 -12.51 -20.83
N ARG A 169 9.80 -11.75 -19.75
CA ARG A 169 10.34 -12.16 -18.46
C ARG A 169 9.30 -12.01 -17.37
N PHE A 170 9.41 -12.81 -16.35
CA PHE A 170 8.55 -12.76 -15.18
C PHE A 170 9.35 -12.41 -13.94
N VAL A 171 8.75 -11.65 -13.05
CA VAL A 171 9.34 -11.25 -11.76
C VAL A 171 8.35 -11.57 -10.65
N LEU A 172 8.83 -12.25 -9.64
CA LEU A 172 8.17 -12.47 -8.35
C LEU A 172 9.06 -11.87 -7.26
N ILE A 173 8.45 -11.18 -6.31
CA ILE A 173 9.15 -10.58 -5.17
C ILE A 173 8.54 -11.16 -3.89
N GLY A 174 9.38 -11.54 -2.93
CA GLY A 174 8.91 -12.08 -1.67
C GLY A 174 9.98 -12.18 -0.60
N THR A 175 9.59 -12.60 0.60
CA THR A 175 10.48 -12.71 1.76
C THR A 175 10.99 -14.12 2.03
N ASP A 176 10.26 -15.13 1.56
CA ASP A 176 10.58 -16.53 1.84
C ASP A 176 11.77 -17.01 1.00
N ALA A 177 12.87 -17.36 1.66
CA ALA A 177 14.10 -17.83 1.02
C ALA A 177 13.97 -19.22 0.37
N ASP A 178 13.04 -20.03 0.86
CA ASP A 178 12.79 -21.38 0.38
C ASP A 178 11.64 -21.47 -0.63
N ALA A 179 11.00 -20.34 -0.92
CA ALA A 179 9.98 -20.31 -1.96
C ALA A 179 10.51 -20.83 -3.29
N PHE A 180 9.68 -21.59 -3.96
CA PHE A 180 9.97 -22.15 -5.29
C PHE A 180 11.18 -23.09 -5.35
N ALA A 181 11.59 -23.72 -4.23
CA ALA A 181 12.71 -24.66 -4.18
C ALA A 181 12.53 -25.82 -5.20
N TRP A 182 11.33 -26.38 -5.31
CA TRP A 182 10.99 -27.41 -6.29
C TRP A 182 11.14 -26.92 -7.73
N LEU A 183 10.65 -25.72 -8.05
CA LEU A 183 10.73 -25.14 -9.40
C LEU A 183 12.19 -24.83 -9.77
N ARG A 184 12.96 -24.29 -8.84
CA ARG A 184 14.39 -24.01 -9.01
C ARG A 184 15.20 -25.27 -9.33
N GLN A 185 14.94 -26.37 -8.64
CA GLN A 185 15.59 -27.64 -8.94
C GLN A 185 15.24 -28.18 -10.32
N ARG A 186 14.00 -27.96 -10.77
CA ARG A 186 13.48 -28.46 -12.04
C ARG A 186 13.87 -27.59 -13.24
N LYS A 187 14.05 -26.29 -13.02
CA LYS A 187 14.29 -25.28 -14.06
C LYS A 187 15.48 -24.36 -13.72
N PRO A 188 16.66 -24.90 -13.40
CA PRO A 188 17.78 -24.10 -12.90
C PRO A 188 18.31 -23.08 -13.92
N GLU A 189 18.12 -23.33 -15.22
CA GLU A 189 18.55 -22.42 -16.28
C GLU A 189 17.55 -21.30 -16.58
N HIS A 190 16.27 -21.48 -16.20
CA HIS A 190 15.19 -20.56 -16.52
C HIS A 190 14.74 -19.70 -15.34
N MET A 191 15.14 -20.08 -14.13
CA MET A 191 14.80 -19.38 -12.91
C MET A 191 16.05 -18.87 -12.20
N VAL A 192 16.15 -17.57 -12.02
CA VAL A 192 17.16 -16.91 -11.20
C VAL A 192 16.55 -16.56 -9.86
N VAL A 193 17.28 -16.80 -8.79
CA VAL A 193 16.95 -16.32 -7.45
C VAL A 193 18.01 -15.30 -7.05
N VAL A 194 17.55 -14.09 -6.74
CA VAL A 194 18.40 -13.04 -6.15
C VAL A 194 18.07 -12.95 -4.66
N HIS A 195 19.08 -13.09 -3.83
CA HIS A 195 18.96 -12.83 -2.38
C HIS A 195 19.39 -11.40 -2.09
N GLY A 196 18.43 -10.48 -2.26
CA GLY A 196 18.63 -9.06 -2.05
C GLY A 196 18.80 -8.74 -0.56
N ARG A 197 20.00 -8.28 -0.21
CA ARG A 197 20.32 -7.78 1.13
C ARG A 197 20.95 -6.40 0.98
N TYR A 198 20.09 -5.40 1.02
CA TYR A 198 20.50 -4.03 0.71
C TYR A 198 20.68 -3.19 1.97
N GLY A 199 20.29 -3.72 3.14
CA GLY A 199 20.52 -3.10 4.44
C GLY A 199 19.68 -1.84 4.67
N MET A 200 18.43 -1.83 4.21
CA MET A 200 17.55 -0.69 4.47
C MET A 200 17.27 -0.47 5.96
N GLU A 201 17.38 -1.52 6.78
CA GLU A 201 17.32 -1.41 8.24
C GLU A 201 18.41 -0.54 8.84
N THR A 202 19.61 -0.50 8.24
CA THR A 202 20.73 0.32 8.73
C THR A 202 20.81 1.71 8.10
N LEU A 203 20.01 1.96 7.06
CA LEU A 203 20.02 3.20 6.29
C LEU A 203 19.83 4.46 7.16
N PRO A 204 18.89 4.50 8.12
CA PRO A 204 18.70 5.69 8.96
C PRO A 204 19.95 6.06 9.76
N ARG A 205 20.66 5.04 10.31
CA ARG A 205 21.91 5.26 11.04
C ARG A 205 23.03 5.78 10.15
N GLU A 206 23.16 5.23 8.94
CA GLU A 206 24.19 5.65 8.00
C GLU A 206 23.97 7.08 7.50
N LEU A 207 22.72 7.44 7.17
CA LEU A 207 22.36 8.81 6.81
C LEU A 207 22.67 9.78 7.94
N LEU A 208 22.41 9.37 9.18
CA LEU A 208 22.72 10.16 10.35
C LEU A 208 24.21 10.32 10.59
N ALA A 209 24.98 9.24 10.39
CA ALA A 209 26.43 9.25 10.54
C ALA A 209 27.14 10.13 9.48
N GLU A 210 26.57 10.20 8.27
CA GLU A 210 27.05 11.07 7.19
C GLU A 210 26.54 12.53 7.32
N SER A 211 25.57 12.79 8.20
CA SER A 211 25.08 14.14 8.46
C SER A 211 25.99 14.86 9.46
N ASP A 212 26.43 16.07 9.11
CA ASP A 212 27.19 16.94 10.06
C ASP A 212 26.31 17.66 11.08
N GLN A 213 25.09 17.20 11.31
CA GLN A 213 24.16 17.86 12.22
C GLN A 213 24.60 17.68 13.68
N ARG A 214 24.91 18.80 14.32
CA ARG A 214 25.35 18.90 15.73
C ARG A 214 24.32 19.68 16.56
N GLY A 215 24.41 19.54 17.89
CA GLY A 215 23.51 20.20 18.82
C GLY A 215 22.15 19.52 18.95
N PRO A 216 21.15 20.20 19.55
CA PRO A 216 19.87 19.58 19.91
C PRO A 216 19.16 18.86 18.77
N GLN A 217 19.24 19.40 17.55
CA GLN A 217 18.64 18.78 16.36
C GLN A 217 19.32 17.44 16.00
N GLY A 218 20.65 17.41 15.99
CA GLY A 218 21.39 16.17 15.71
C GLY A 218 21.23 15.14 16.81
N ASP A 219 21.19 15.59 18.08
CA ASP A 219 20.98 14.72 19.23
C ASP A 219 19.56 14.10 19.19
N PHE A 220 18.54 14.91 18.91
CA PHE A 220 17.18 14.40 18.72
C PHE A 220 17.07 13.40 17.58
N GLN A 221 17.68 13.67 16.42
CA GLN A 221 17.63 12.75 15.29
C GLN A 221 18.26 11.39 15.62
N ARG A 222 19.40 11.37 16.35
CA ARG A 222 20.01 10.13 16.81
C ARG A 222 19.06 9.33 17.72
N LEU A 223 18.49 10.00 18.71
CA LEU A 223 17.52 9.37 19.62
C LEU A 223 16.26 8.90 18.89
N PHE A 224 15.79 9.65 17.91
CA PHE A 224 14.61 9.27 17.14
C PHE A 224 14.84 8.03 16.24
N VAL A 225 16.00 7.93 15.60
CA VAL A 225 16.41 6.72 14.87
C VAL A 225 16.49 5.54 15.83
N GLU A 226 17.13 5.70 16.98
CA GLU A 226 17.22 4.66 17.99
C GLU A 226 15.85 4.24 18.54
N LEU A 227 14.96 5.20 18.82
CA LEU A 227 13.58 4.94 19.22
C LEU A 227 12.84 4.10 18.16
N SER A 228 13.01 4.43 16.88
CA SER A 228 12.40 3.69 15.77
C SER A 228 12.92 2.26 15.66
N GLU A 229 14.17 2.01 15.99
CA GLU A 229 14.75 0.66 15.99
C GLU A 229 14.22 -0.22 17.13
N THR A 230 13.79 0.37 18.26
CA THR A 230 13.16 -0.40 19.34
C THR A 230 11.86 -1.06 18.89
N LEU A 231 11.21 -0.58 17.82
CA LEU A 231 10.04 -1.22 17.22
C LEU A 231 10.31 -2.66 16.76
N THR A 232 11.55 -2.98 16.39
CA THR A 232 11.94 -4.32 15.94
C THR A 232 12.32 -5.28 17.07
N HIS A 233 12.69 -4.71 18.23
CA HIS A 233 13.15 -5.45 19.39
C HIS A 233 12.27 -5.11 20.60
N CYS A 234 11.63 -6.10 21.22
CA CYS A 234 10.79 -5.89 22.39
C CYS A 234 11.67 -5.56 23.63
N ASP A 235 12.21 -4.31 23.67
CA ASP A 235 13.02 -3.79 24.76
C ASP A 235 12.38 -2.54 25.35
N VAL A 236 11.47 -2.76 26.32
CA VAL A 236 10.73 -1.69 27.00
C VAL A 236 11.66 -0.74 27.76
N VAL A 237 12.72 -1.26 28.38
CA VAL A 237 13.67 -0.45 29.17
C VAL A 237 14.41 0.53 28.26
N ARG A 238 14.86 0.05 27.10
CA ARG A 238 15.53 0.88 26.12
C ARG A 238 14.61 1.88 25.47
N LEU A 239 13.38 1.47 25.12
CA LEU A 239 12.34 2.36 24.59
C LEU A 239 12.12 3.54 25.53
N GLU A 240 11.88 3.28 26.83
CA GLU A 240 11.57 4.34 27.78
C GLU A 240 12.75 5.25 28.09
N SER A 241 14.00 4.71 28.11
CA SER A 241 15.20 5.54 28.26
C SER A 241 15.36 6.51 27.09
N VAL A 242 15.34 6.00 25.86
CA VAL A 242 15.51 6.81 24.65
C VAL A 242 14.37 7.82 24.49
N ARG A 243 13.14 7.39 24.81
CA ARG A 243 11.95 8.26 24.81
C ARG A 243 12.10 9.42 25.76
N ALA A 244 12.54 9.17 27.01
CA ALA A 244 12.73 10.20 28.00
C ALA A 244 13.79 11.23 27.57
N GLU A 245 14.93 10.76 27.02
CA GLU A 245 15.98 11.63 26.52
C GLU A 245 15.49 12.49 25.33
N ALA A 246 14.79 11.90 24.37
CA ALA A 246 14.22 12.63 23.24
C ALA A 246 13.19 13.69 23.69
N LEU A 247 12.31 13.35 24.64
CA LEU A 247 11.32 14.28 25.18
C LEU A 247 11.95 15.42 26.00
N ALA A 248 13.07 15.19 26.67
CA ALA A 248 13.81 16.25 27.35
C ALA A 248 14.28 17.31 26.34
N ILE A 249 14.86 16.89 25.22
CA ILE A 249 15.30 17.80 24.15
C ILE A 249 14.09 18.57 23.57
N THR A 250 13.02 17.86 23.19
CA THR A 250 11.87 18.50 22.54
C THR A 250 11.17 19.50 23.49
N SER A 251 11.12 19.19 24.78
CA SER A 251 10.58 20.09 25.81
C SER A 251 11.43 21.34 25.97
N GLU A 252 12.76 21.20 26.04
CA GLU A 252 13.68 22.33 26.17
C GLU A 252 13.63 23.25 24.95
N GLN A 253 13.46 22.69 23.76
CA GLN A 253 13.43 23.44 22.49
C GLN A 253 12.02 23.92 22.11
N GLY A 254 10.97 23.50 22.82
CA GLY A 254 9.59 23.81 22.47
C GLY A 254 9.11 23.15 21.17
N TRP A 255 9.64 21.97 20.81
CA TRP A 255 9.31 21.25 19.59
C TRP A 255 8.10 20.33 19.81
N PHE A 256 6.91 20.89 19.69
CA PHE A 256 5.66 20.17 19.96
C PHE A 256 5.43 19.00 18.99
N ASP A 257 5.72 19.19 17.70
CA ASP A 257 5.53 18.19 16.66
C ASP A 257 6.44 16.98 16.86
N GLN A 258 7.71 17.20 17.24
CA GLN A 258 8.62 16.11 17.57
C GLN A 258 8.19 15.41 18.88
N SER A 259 7.72 16.13 19.89
CA SER A 259 7.18 15.52 21.11
C SER A 259 6.02 14.57 20.80
N VAL A 260 5.06 15.01 19.99
CA VAL A 260 3.95 14.16 19.54
C VAL A 260 4.46 12.92 18.82
N THR A 261 5.41 13.10 17.90
CA THR A 261 5.96 12.00 17.12
C THR A 261 6.64 10.95 18.00
N VAL A 262 7.38 11.37 19.01
CA VAL A 262 8.01 10.45 20.00
C VAL A 262 6.96 9.62 20.73
N HIS A 263 5.88 10.25 21.18
CA HIS A 263 4.79 9.51 21.84
C HIS A 263 4.04 8.57 20.90
N LEU A 264 3.81 8.97 19.63
CA LEU A 264 3.19 8.12 18.63
C LEU A 264 4.01 6.86 18.32
N VAL A 265 5.33 7.01 18.20
CA VAL A 265 6.26 5.87 17.98
C VAL A 265 6.22 4.92 19.18
N ALA A 266 6.25 5.43 20.41
CA ALA A 266 6.13 4.60 21.61
C ALA A 266 4.78 3.87 21.66
N GLY A 267 3.67 4.54 21.34
CA GLY A 267 2.35 3.91 21.25
C GLY A 267 2.30 2.76 20.24
N ALA A 268 2.89 2.98 19.06
CA ALA A 268 2.99 1.95 18.02
C ALA A 268 3.86 0.76 18.46
N ALA A 269 4.97 1.01 19.17
CA ALA A 269 5.82 -0.05 19.74
C ALA A 269 5.04 -0.91 20.72
N TYR A 270 4.34 -0.30 21.67
CA TYR A 270 3.53 -1.03 22.64
C TYR A 270 2.39 -1.82 22.00
N LEU A 271 1.74 -1.29 20.96
CA LEU A 271 0.74 -2.05 20.22
C LEU A 271 1.35 -3.28 19.54
N LYS A 272 2.51 -3.12 18.90
CA LYS A 272 3.23 -4.22 18.25
C LYS A 272 3.62 -5.32 19.25
N TRP A 273 3.91 -4.94 20.48
CA TRP A 273 4.29 -5.87 21.56
C TRP A 273 3.09 -6.43 22.34
N ASN A 274 1.87 -6.12 21.88
CA ASN A 274 0.62 -6.54 22.51
C ASN A 274 0.44 -6.00 23.95
N GLU A 275 0.85 -4.75 24.17
CA GLU A 275 0.76 -4.02 25.43
C GLU A 275 -0.22 -2.84 25.30
N PRO A 276 -1.53 -3.11 25.18
CA PRO A 276 -2.50 -2.09 24.79
C PRO A 276 -2.69 -0.98 25.84
N ASP A 277 -2.48 -1.24 27.12
CA ASP A 277 -2.64 -0.21 28.16
C ASP A 277 -1.49 0.81 28.11
N GLN A 278 -0.25 0.36 27.87
CA GLN A 278 0.89 1.24 27.66
C GLN A 278 0.77 2.01 26.34
N ALA A 279 0.27 1.36 25.31
CA ALA A 279 -0.01 2.02 24.03
C ALA A 279 -1.02 3.15 24.20
N LEU A 280 -2.13 2.90 24.93
CA LEU A 280 -3.14 3.93 25.21
C LEU A 280 -2.53 5.10 25.97
N ALA A 281 -1.76 4.84 27.03
CA ALA A 281 -1.10 5.88 27.80
C ALA A 281 -0.15 6.74 26.94
N ALA A 282 0.59 6.12 26.03
CA ALA A 282 1.47 6.84 25.11
C ALA A 282 0.68 7.70 24.10
N TYR A 283 -0.41 7.18 23.53
CA TYR A 283 -1.26 7.97 22.62
C TYR A 283 -2.00 9.10 23.35
N GLU A 284 -2.44 8.92 24.59
CA GLU A 284 -3.01 10.00 25.40
C GLU A 284 -1.99 11.13 25.64
N GLN A 285 -0.72 10.79 25.88
CA GLN A 285 0.35 11.76 25.98
C GLN A 285 0.62 12.46 24.64
N ALA A 286 0.56 11.73 23.53
CA ALA A 286 0.64 12.32 22.18
C ALA A 286 -0.49 13.33 21.96
N THR A 287 -1.73 13.00 22.35
CA THR A 287 -2.87 13.91 22.24
C THR A 287 -2.68 15.15 23.10
N GLN A 288 -2.19 15.03 24.33
CA GLN A 288 -1.90 16.18 25.19
C GLN A 288 -0.84 17.11 24.57
N ALA A 289 0.24 16.55 24.03
CA ALA A 289 1.27 17.34 23.33
C ALA A 289 0.72 18.00 22.05
N ALA A 290 -0.13 17.30 21.31
CA ALA A 290 -0.77 17.84 20.10
C ALA A 290 -1.74 18.99 20.44
N LEU A 291 -2.50 18.90 21.53
CA LEU A 291 -3.36 19.98 22.00
C LEU A 291 -2.53 21.21 22.46
N GLN A 292 -1.36 21.01 23.04
CA GLN A 292 -0.43 22.10 23.33
C GLN A 292 0.04 22.78 22.05
N ALA A 293 0.35 22.00 21.01
CA ALA A 293 0.70 22.53 19.68
C ALA A 293 -0.45 23.34 19.06
N VAL A 294 -1.70 22.85 19.14
CA VAL A 294 -2.90 23.57 18.69
C VAL A 294 -3.02 24.91 19.43
N ASN A 295 -2.93 24.89 20.76
CA ASN A 295 -3.05 26.07 21.58
C ASN A 295 -1.93 27.10 21.34
N ALA A 296 -0.73 26.62 20.97
CA ALA A 296 0.39 27.46 20.57
C ALA A 296 0.29 27.99 19.14
N GLY A 297 -0.75 27.63 18.40
CA GLY A 297 -0.93 28.02 16.99
C GLY A 297 0.05 27.34 16.03
N HIS A 298 0.54 26.15 16.37
CA HIS A 298 1.46 25.41 15.52
C HIS A 298 0.76 24.98 14.21
N PRO A 299 1.36 25.21 13.02
CA PRO A 299 0.69 24.95 11.74
C PRO A 299 0.21 23.51 11.53
N ALA A 300 0.90 22.54 12.14
CA ALA A 300 0.54 21.12 12.06
C ALA A 300 -0.31 20.66 13.27
N GLY A 301 -0.67 21.55 14.21
CA GLY A 301 -1.32 21.17 15.47
C GLY A 301 -2.55 20.29 15.29
N ASN A 302 -3.47 20.70 14.42
CA ASN A 302 -4.69 19.93 14.15
C ASN A 302 -4.40 18.55 13.54
N LYS A 303 -3.44 18.43 12.62
CA LYS A 303 -3.03 17.15 12.04
C LYS A 303 -2.40 16.22 13.08
N LEU A 304 -1.59 16.77 13.97
CA LEU A 304 -1.00 16.00 15.07
C LEU A 304 -2.10 15.50 16.04
N ALA A 305 -3.09 16.32 16.34
CA ALA A 305 -4.23 15.93 17.18
C ALA A 305 -5.05 14.81 16.50
N VAL A 306 -5.31 14.92 15.20
CA VAL A 306 -5.98 13.86 14.45
C VAL A 306 -5.22 12.53 14.57
N ASN A 307 -3.91 12.52 14.31
CA ASN A 307 -3.10 11.29 14.33
C ASN A 307 -3.07 10.66 15.74
N SER A 308 -2.93 11.47 16.78
CA SER A 308 -2.90 11.01 18.17
C SER A 308 -4.24 10.40 18.59
N LEU A 309 -5.35 11.06 18.26
CA LEU A 309 -6.71 10.59 18.55
C LEU A 309 -7.04 9.32 17.77
N PHE A 310 -6.55 9.16 16.54
CA PHE A 310 -6.67 7.89 15.80
C PHE A 310 -5.93 6.76 16.52
N GLY A 311 -4.75 7.04 17.10
CA GLY A 311 -4.02 6.07 17.93
C GLY A 311 -4.83 5.62 19.15
N GLU A 312 -5.36 6.56 19.97
CA GLU A 312 -6.23 6.24 21.10
C GLU A 312 -7.47 5.44 20.68
N ALA A 313 -8.14 5.89 19.61
CA ALA A 313 -9.35 5.26 19.12
C ALA A 313 -9.09 3.83 18.66
N SER A 314 -7.95 3.58 17.99
CA SER A 314 -7.58 2.24 17.53
C SER A 314 -7.38 1.27 18.69
N VAL A 315 -6.74 1.70 19.78
CA VAL A 315 -6.59 0.88 21.00
C VAL A 315 -7.95 0.56 21.61
N HIS A 316 -8.82 1.56 21.74
CA HIS A 316 -10.18 1.32 22.26
C HIS A 316 -10.98 0.39 21.37
N TRP A 317 -10.84 0.51 20.05
CA TRP A 317 -11.45 -0.41 19.09
C TRP A 317 -10.98 -1.84 19.29
N MET A 318 -9.67 -2.09 19.37
CA MET A 318 -9.06 -3.41 19.59
C MET A 318 -9.53 -4.04 20.90
N GLN A 319 -9.75 -3.22 21.94
CA GLN A 319 -10.27 -3.65 23.23
C GLN A 319 -11.81 -3.86 23.24
N GLY A 320 -12.51 -3.68 22.11
CA GLY A 320 -13.97 -3.75 22.04
C GLY A 320 -14.71 -2.59 22.73
N LYS A 321 -14.02 -1.55 23.14
CA LYS A 321 -14.57 -0.35 23.81
C LYS A 321 -15.12 0.62 22.77
N TYR A 322 -16.05 0.18 21.93
CA TYR A 322 -16.52 0.90 20.73
C TYR A 322 -17.10 2.29 21.03
N ALA A 323 -17.75 2.49 22.18
CA ALA A 323 -18.28 3.81 22.53
C ALA A 323 -17.14 4.84 22.72
N ARG A 324 -16.05 4.43 23.41
CA ARG A 324 -14.88 5.29 23.61
C ARG A 324 -14.11 5.52 22.31
N ALA A 325 -13.98 4.47 21.51
CA ALA A 325 -13.38 4.62 20.17
C ALA A 325 -14.13 5.64 19.31
N ALA A 326 -15.46 5.59 19.30
CA ALA A 326 -16.30 6.55 18.59
C ALA A 326 -16.05 7.98 19.06
N GLU A 327 -16.01 8.23 20.38
CA GLU A 327 -15.75 9.55 20.96
C GLU A 327 -14.40 10.12 20.47
N ARG A 328 -13.34 9.29 20.42
CA ARG A 328 -12.03 9.72 19.94
C ARG A 328 -12.01 10.00 18.45
N TYR A 329 -12.66 9.14 17.64
CA TYR A 329 -12.80 9.40 16.21
C TYR A 329 -13.63 10.65 15.91
N GLU A 330 -14.69 10.95 16.69
CA GLU A 330 -15.46 12.19 16.55
C GLU A 330 -14.61 13.43 16.86
N GLN A 331 -13.77 13.37 17.89
CA GLN A 331 -12.81 14.42 18.18
C GLN A 331 -11.81 14.62 17.05
N ALA A 332 -11.25 13.53 16.50
CA ALA A 332 -10.36 13.58 15.34
C ALA A 332 -11.04 14.22 14.12
N ALA A 333 -12.30 13.84 13.86
CA ALA A 333 -13.09 14.44 12.79
C ALA A 333 -13.28 15.95 12.96
N SER A 334 -13.42 16.43 14.21
CA SER A 334 -13.56 17.88 14.49
C SER A 334 -12.27 18.64 14.14
N PHE A 335 -11.09 18.09 14.43
CA PHE A 335 -9.81 18.69 14.04
C PHE A 335 -9.60 18.64 12.53
N ALA A 336 -9.95 17.53 11.86
CA ALA A 336 -9.90 17.42 10.41
C ALA A 336 -10.83 18.44 9.72
N GLN A 337 -12.01 18.68 10.30
CA GLN A 337 -12.96 19.69 9.82
C GLN A 337 -12.41 21.11 9.92
N ALA A 338 -11.69 21.44 11.00
CA ALA A 338 -11.09 22.75 11.16
C ALA A 338 -10.08 23.09 10.05
N GLU A 339 -9.42 22.08 9.47
CA GLU A 339 -8.48 22.21 8.36
C GLU A 339 -9.13 21.94 6.99
N GLN A 340 -10.41 21.57 6.95
CA GLN A 340 -11.07 21.03 5.73
C GLN A 340 -10.28 19.87 5.08
N ASP A 341 -9.60 19.07 5.91
CA ASP A 341 -8.84 17.90 5.45
C ASP A 341 -9.79 16.71 5.25
N GLY A 342 -10.15 16.49 3.98
CA GLY A 342 -11.17 15.51 3.62
C GLY A 342 -10.77 14.06 3.88
N LEU A 343 -9.50 13.70 3.67
CA LEU A 343 -9.07 12.30 3.82
C LEU A 343 -9.20 11.81 5.27
N PRO A 344 -8.60 12.45 6.28
CA PRO A 344 -8.78 12.03 7.66
C PRO A 344 -10.21 12.30 8.16
N GLY A 345 -10.91 13.31 7.66
CA GLY A 345 -12.31 13.58 8.02
C GLY A 345 -13.24 12.44 7.61
N VAL A 346 -13.11 11.96 6.37
CA VAL A 346 -13.87 10.79 5.88
C VAL A 346 -13.54 9.56 6.71
N GLU A 347 -12.25 9.29 6.96
CA GLU A 347 -11.85 8.12 7.71
C GLU A 347 -12.34 8.15 9.16
N ALA A 348 -12.23 9.28 9.83
CA ALA A 348 -12.72 9.45 11.19
C ALA A 348 -14.22 9.16 11.29
N TRP A 349 -15.05 9.80 10.44
CA TRP A 349 -16.49 9.55 10.42
C TRP A 349 -16.86 8.14 9.98
N ARG A 350 -16.10 7.54 9.06
CA ARG A 350 -16.27 6.13 8.68
C ARG A 350 -16.10 5.21 9.88
N MET A 351 -15.05 5.45 10.68
CA MET A 351 -14.78 4.67 11.89
C MET A 351 -15.81 4.91 13.00
N VAL A 352 -16.33 6.13 13.14
CA VAL A 352 -17.50 6.39 14.01
C VAL A 352 -18.68 5.53 13.58
N GLY A 353 -18.99 5.51 12.27
CA GLY A 353 -20.08 4.71 11.72
C GLY A 353 -19.89 3.22 12.00
N GLU A 354 -18.67 2.73 11.94
CA GLU A 354 -18.34 1.35 12.25
C GLU A 354 -18.50 1.04 13.75
N CYS A 355 -18.03 1.93 14.64
CA CYS A 355 -18.25 1.81 16.08
C CYS A 355 -19.75 1.75 16.41
N MET A 356 -20.55 2.62 15.80
CA MET A 356 -22.00 2.65 15.99
C MET A 356 -22.67 1.37 15.47
N HIS A 357 -22.16 0.80 14.38
CA HIS A 357 -22.62 -0.49 13.87
C HIS A 357 -22.35 -1.62 14.88
N GLN A 358 -21.16 -1.71 15.46
CA GLN A 358 -20.81 -2.68 16.50
C GLN A 358 -21.71 -2.54 17.74
N LEU A 359 -22.09 -1.32 18.08
CA LEU A 359 -23.02 -1.00 19.16
C LEU A 359 -24.50 -1.23 18.76
N ARG A 360 -24.79 -1.73 17.56
CA ARG A 360 -26.13 -1.92 16.97
C ARG A 360 -26.98 -0.62 16.86
N ARG A 361 -26.33 0.54 16.82
CA ARG A 361 -26.93 1.86 16.69
C ARG A 361 -26.99 2.26 15.20
N GLN A 362 -27.91 1.65 14.45
CA GLN A 362 -27.93 1.78 12.97
C GLN A 362 -28.22 3.18 12.46
N GLU A 363 -29.06 3.96 13.14
CA GLU A 363 -29.34 5.37 12.76
C GLU A 363 -28.08 6.25 12.95
N ASP A 364 -27.37 6.06 14.06
CA ASP A 364 -26.12 6.80 14.31
C ASP A 364 -25.00 6.41 13.34
N ALA A 365 -24.94 5.13 12.98
CA ALA A 365 -24.00 4.66 11.95
C ALA A 365 -24.30 5.30 10.58
N LEU A 366 -25.57 5.46 10.22
CA LEU A 366 -25.97 6.15 8.98
C LEU A 366 -25.66 7.65 9.05
N ASN A 367 -25.93 8.29 10.19
CA ASN A 367 -25.61 9.70 10.39
C ASN A 367 -24.08 9.95 10.28
N ALA A 368 -23.26 9.05 10.82
CA ALA A 368 -21.80 9.13 10.68
C ALA A 368 -21.38 8.97 9.21
N ASN A 369 -22.00 8.04 8.45
CA ASN A 369 -21.74 7.92 7.02
C ASN A 369 -22.10 9.22 6.26
N PHE A 370 -23.18 9.91 6.62
CA PHE A 370 -23.52 11.18 6.00
C PHE A 370 -22.47 12.26 6.27
N ARG A 371 -21.97 12.36 7.51
CA ARG A 371 -20.88 13.28 7.86
C ARG A 371 -19.58 12.94 7.13
N ALA A 372 -19.30 11.65 6.94
CA ALA A 372 -18.15 11.21 6.13
C ALA A 372 -18.31 11.63 4.65
N LEU A 373 -19.52 11.51 4.07
CA LEU A 373 -19.78 11.99 2.70
C LEU A 373 -19.65 13.52 2.61
N ASP A 374 -20.10 14.26 3.61
CA ASP A 374 -19.92 15.72 3.66
C ASP A 374 -18.45 16.11 3.72
N ALA A 375 -17.63 15.41 4.52
CA ALA A 375 -16.17 15.57 4.54
C ALA A 375 -15.50 15.20 3.20
N GLY A 376 -16.08 14.25 2.46
CA GLY A 376 -15.63 13.86 1.12
C GLY A 376 -15.66 15.00 0.10
N LEU A 377 -16.44 16.05 0.33
CA LEU A 377 -16.47 17.23 -0.54
C LEU A 377 -15.15 18.03 -0.50
N TRP A 378 -14.37 17.92 0.57
CA TRP A 378 -13.04 18.55 0.69
C TRP A 378 -11.93 17.78 -0.03
N ILE A 379 -12.21 16.54 -0.50
CA ILE A 379 -11.26 15.76 -1.30
C ILE A 379 -11.35 16.20 -2.76
N ASP A 380 -10.18 16.42 -3.38
CA ASP A 380 -10.10 16.67 -4.82
C ASP A 380 -10.89 15.59 -5.59
N PRO A 381 -11.80 15.96 -6.51
CA PRO A 381 -12.57 15.01 -7.29
C PRO A 381 -11.75 13.89 -7.94
N ALA A 382 -10.54 14.19 -8.42
CA ALA A 382 -9.64 13.20 -9.03
C ALA A 382 -9.14 12.14 -8.03
N LEU A 383 -9.10 12.45 -6.73
CA LEU A 383 -8.64 11.56 -5.67
C LEU A 383 -9.76 10.77 -4.99
N ARG A 384 -11.02 11.15 -5.19
CA ARG A 384 -12.18 10.51 -4.53
C ARG A 384 -12.30 9.02 -4.86
N ALA A 385 -12.02 8.62 -6.10
CA ALA A 385 -12.07 7.22 -6.52
C ALA A 385 -11.06 6.32 -5.76
N ASN A 386 -9.94 6.90 -5.31
CA ASN A 386 -8.89 6.20 -4.56
C ASN A 386 -8.98 6.42 -3.05
N SER A 387 -10.09 6.99 -2.57
CA SER A 387 -10.32 7.27 -1.15
C SER A 387 -11.46 6.40 -0.58
N ASN A 388 -11.58 6.38 0.75
CA ASN A 388 -12.65 5.65 1.44
C ASN A 388 -14.05 6.26 1.24
N VAL A 389 -14.18 7.41 0.59
CA VAL A 389 -15.47 8.06 0.32
C VAL A 389 -16.40 7.17 -0.51
N GLN A 390 -15.84 6.45 -1.49
CA GLN A 390 -16.61 5.50 -2.30
C GLN A 390 -17.17 4.35 -1.44
N HIS A 391 -16.35 3.79 -0.56
CA HIS A 391 -16.77 2.74 0.35
C HIS A 391 -17.87 3.21 1.31
N VAL A 392 -17.76 4.41 1.88
CA VAL A 392 -18.79 5.03 2.73
C VAL A 392 -20.10 5.20 1.96
N ALA A 393 -20.03 5.66 0.71
CA ALA A 393 -21.22 5.82 -0.16
C ALA A 393 -21.93 4.47 -0.39
N GLN A 394 -21.16 3.41 -0.65
CA GLN A 394 -21.69 2.05 -0.84
C GLN A 394 -22.32 1.50 0.45
N GLN A 395 -21.70 1.72 1.61
CA GLN A 395 -22.25 1.34 2.91
C GLN A 395 -23.57 2.08 3.20
N ALA A 396 -23.60 3.40 2.98
CA ALA A 396 -24.79 4.20 3.17
C ALA A 396 -25.95 3.72 2.27
N LEU A 397 -25.66 3.39 1.00
CA LEU A 397 -26.65 2.82 0.09
C LEU A 397 -27.17 1.45 0.54
N GLY A 398 -26.30 0.62 1.10
CA GLY A 398 -26.72 -0.68 1.66
C GLY A 398 -27.64 -0.55 2.88
N ARG A 399 -27.46 0.51 3.70
CA ARG A 399 -28.31 0.80 4.86
C ARG A 399 -29.64 1.47 4.49
N VAL A 400 -29.66 2.21 3.38
CA VAL A 400 -30.79 3.05 2.96
C VAL A 400 -31.49 2.41 1.75
N GLY A 401 -32.53 1.62 2.01
CA GLY A 401 -33.39 1.08 0.95
C GLY A 401 -34.15 2.17 0.17
N VAL A 402 -34.81 1.79 -0.92
CA VAL A 402 -35.47 2.71 -1.84
C VAL A 402 -36.59 3.55 -1.13
N LEU A 403 -37.28 2.96 -0.15
CA LEU A 403 -38.35 3.61 0.59
C LEU A 403 -37.92 4.22 1.93
N HIS A 404 -36.59 4.26 2.19
CA HIS A 404 -36.13 4.81 3.44
C HIS A 404 -36.28 6.32 3.52
N ARG A 405 -36.70 6.86 4.68
CA ARG A 405 -36.97 8.30 4.90
C ARG A 405 -35.84 9.24 4.52
N GLN A 406 -34.59 8.80 4.66
CA GLN A 406 -33.39 9.59 4.36
C GLN A 406 -32.82 9.32 2.95
N ARG A 407 -33.57 8.64 2.08
CA ARG A 407 -33.11 8.33 0.70
C ARG A 407 -32.83 9.58 -0.13
N SER A 408 -33.71 10.59 -0.04
CA SER A 408 -33.52 11.86 -0.75
C SER A 408 -32.25 12.60 -0.28
N GLU A 409 -32.00 12.58 1.02
CA GLU A 409 -30.82 13.21 1.63
C GLU A 409 -29.51 12.54 1.21
N LEU A 410 -29.47 11.20 1.20
CA LEU A 410 -28.34 10.44 0.67
C LEU A 410 -28.11 10.74 -0.81
N THR A 411 -29.18 10.75 -1.61
CA THR A 411 -29.10 11.04 -3.05
C THR A 411 -28.52 12.42 -3.33
N ALA A 412 -28.89 13.44 -2.55
CA ALA A 412 -28.33 14.78 -2.69
C ALA A 412 -26.81 14.81 -2.46
N ARG A 413 -26.30 14.10 -1.42
CA ARG A 413 -24.86 13.99 -1.14
C ARG A 413 -24.13 13.24 -2.24
N LEU A 414 -24.68 12.14 -2.74
CA LEU A 414 -24.07 11.39 -3.83
C LEU A 414 -23.98 12.20 -5.12
N ARG A 415 -25.00 13.00 -5.43
CA ARG A 415 -24.95 13.95 -6.56
C ARG A 415 -23.87 15.01 -6.38
N ALA A 416 -23.75 15.56 -5.18
CA ALA A 416 -22.71 16.56 -4.90
C ALA A 416 -21.30 15.99 -5.04
N LEU A 417 -21.09 14.72 -4.70
CA LEU A 417 -19.78 14.06 -4.79
C LEU A 417 -19.43 13.54 -6.18
N TYR A 418 -20.40 12.96 -6.90
CA TYR A 418 -20.18 12.16 -8.10
C TYR A 418 -20.96 12.64 -9.33
N GLY A 419 -21.77 13.70 -9.20
CA GLY A 419 -22.63 14.20 -10.28
C GLY A 419 -23.92 13.38 -10.46
N GLU A 420 -24.68 13.70 -11.52
CA GLU A 420 -25.97 13.05 -11.81
C GLU A 420 -25.83 11.55 -12.15
N ASN A 421 -24.69 11.15 -12.71
CA ASN A 421 -24.43 9.76 -13.11
C ASN A 421 -23.90 8.88 -11.96
N TRP A 422 -24.00 9.34 -10.71
CA TRP A 422 -23.54 8.58 -9.54
C TRP A 422 -24.09 7.13 -9.46
N PRO A 423 -25.33 6.81 -9.93
CA PRO A 423 -25.84 5.44 -9.84
C PRO A 423 -25.08 4.42 -10.71
N GLU A 424 -24.37 4.89 -11.73
CA GLU A 424 -23.53 4.05 -12.58
C GLU A 424 -22.19 3.73 -11.90
N THR A 425 -21.68 4.66 -11.10
CA THR A 425 -20.37 4.59 -10.43
C THR A 425 -20.46 3.91 -9.07
N ILE A 426 -21.53 4.23 -8.29
CA ILE A 426 -21.68 3.77 -6.90
C ILE A 426 -22.84 2.80 -6.78
N LYS A 427 -22.52 1.54 -6.49
CA LYS A 427 -23.52 0.47 -6.25
C LYS A 427 -23.48 0.06 -4.78
N PRO A 428 -24.64 -0.32 -4.18
CA PRO A 428 -24.67 -0.75 -2.79
C PRO A 428 -23.82 -2.01 -2.59
N LEU A 429 -23.13 -2.09 -1.44
CA LEU A 429 -22.49 -3.34 -1.03
C LEU A 429 -23.55 -4.38 -0.70
N PRO A 430 -23.37 -5.65 -1.10
CA PRO A 430 -24.23 -6.72 -0.64
C PRO A 430 -24.12 -6.87 0.89
N PRO A 431 -25.19 -7.26 1.58
CA PRO A 431 -25.23 -7.34 3.05
C PRO A 431 -24.09 -8.20 3.66
N GLU A 432 -23.65 -9.23 2.97
CA GLU A 432 -22.57 -10.14 3.38
C GLU A 432 -21.18 -9.49 3.30
N ALA A 433 -20.97 -8.55 2.38
CA ALA A 433 -19.70 -7.85 2.22
C ALA A 433 -19.49 -6.77 3.31
N ILE A 434 -20.56 -6.29 3.93
CA ILE A 434 -20.47 -5.34 5.05
C ILE A 434 -19.80 -6.01 6.26
N THR A 435 -20.00 -7.32 6.45
CA THR A 435 -19.42 -8.09 7.57
C THR A 435 -17.98 -8.53 7.27
N ALA A 436 -17.66 -8.92 6.05
CA ALA A 436 -16.34 -9.44 5.66
C ALA A 436 -15.21 -8.38 5.63
N HIS A 437 -15.55 -7.12 5.35
CA HIS A 437 -14.57 -6.02 5.39
C HIS A 437 -14.13 -5.63 6.80
N ILE A 438 -14.94 -5.93 7.80
CA ILE A 438 -14.63 -5.71 9.21
C ILE A 438 -13.49 -6.62 9.65
N GLU A 439 -13.52 -7.88 9.21
CA GLU A 439 -12.47 -8.87 9.51
C GLU A 439 -11.15 -8.57 8.76
N ALA A 440 -11.22 -8.11 7.51
CA ALA A 440 -10.04 -7.78 6.71
C ALA A 440 -9.34 -6.46 7.13
N GLY A 441 -10.09 -5.49 7.64
CA GLY A 441 -9.53 -4.23 8.19
C GLY A 441 -8.78 -4.45 9.51
N SER A 442 -9.24 -5.38 10.34
CA SER A 442 -8.60 -5.80 11.57
C SER A 442 -7.26 -6.52 11.33
N LEU A 443 -7.12 -7.24 10.22
CA LEU A 443 -5.90 -7.95 9.85
C LEU A 443 -4.84 -7.07 9.18
N ARG A 444 -5.23 -5.95 8.53
CA ARG A 444 -4.28 -5.01 7.92
C ARG A 444 -3.56 -4.11 8.93
N ASN A 445 -4.10 -3.97 10.15
CA ASN A 445 -3.43 -3.26 11.24
C ASN A 445 -2.59 -4.19 12.12
N GLN A 446 -2.44 -5.46 11.77
CA GLN A 446 -1.61 -6.47 12.47
C GLN A 446 -0.38 -6.89 11.65
N ALA A 447 -0.14 -6.27 10.48
CA ALA A 447 1.03 -6.54 9.63
C ALA A 447 1.95 -5.30 9.55
#